data_73158ad8392577a14d573403bc21e180
#
_entry.id   73158ad8392577a14d573403bc21e180
#
_cell.length_a   1.000
_cell.length_b   1.000
_cell.length_c   1.000
_cell.angle_alpha   90.00
_cell.angle_beta   90.00
_cell.angle_gamma   90.00
#
_symmetry.space_group_name_H-M   'P 1'
#
loop_
_entity.id
_entity.type
_entity.pdbx_description
1 polymer ?
#
loop_
_entity_poly.entity_id
_entity_poly.type
_entity_poly.pdbx_seq_one_letter_code
_entity_poly.pdbx_strand_id
1 'polypeptide(L)'
;NLLGVNPCLIIQISNKEKGEEEWIKIEKILNQKEFQHLKWMSIVDKKEKCKTNDKVGKLPVERWKDYVKGNTSTIDIIVFKMVISEGWDIPRACMLYQVRDTKSKQLDEQVMGRVRRNPRLKDFEKLSLEAQKLAMTAWIWGIPPISENKTCQVKLFGNETDIPNAIKIKTTRLKSLSKRKEFDVRKFGINIFESTKED
;
A
#
# COMPACT_ATOMS: atom_id res chain seq x y z
N ASN A 1 -18.61 9.63 12.50
CA ASN A 1 -17.33 9.07 12.05
C ASN A 1 -16.81 8.10 13.12
N LEU A 2 -17.06 6.79 12.94
CA LEU A 2 -16.72 5.73 13.90
C LEU A 2 -15.22 5.63 14.20
N LEU A 3 -14.38 6.02 13.26
CA LEU A 3 -12.93 5.90 13.39
C LEU A 3 -12.23 7.19 13.81
N GLY A 4 -12.91 8.34 13.81
CA GLY A 4 -12.27 9.64 13.98
C GLY A 4 -11.21 9.95 12.90
N VAL A 5 -11.37 9.36 11.72
CA VAL A 5 -10.44 9.45 10.59
C VAL A 5 -11.20 9.91 9.36
N ASN A 6 -10.71 10.90 8.63
CA ASN A 6 -11.26 11.26 7.34
C ASN A 6 -10.80 10.24 6.29
N PRO A 7 -11.70 9.46 5.69
CA PRO A 7 -11.34 8.48 4.67
C PRO A 7 -10.74 9.17 3.44
N CYS A 8 -9.90 8.47 2.70
CA CYS A 8 -9.30 9.00 1.48
C CYS A 8 -9.37 7.99 0.35
N LEU A 9 -9.83 8.45 -0.81
CA LEU A 9 -9.76 7.73 -2.07
C LEU A 9 -8.44 8.04 -2.76
N ILE A 10 -7.70 7.02 -3.14
CA ILE A 10 -6.57 7.18 -4.03
C ILE A 10 -6.93 6.68 -5.43
N ILE A 11 -6.62 7.48 -6.45
CA ILE A 11 -6.87 7.18 -7.86
C ILE A 11 -5.55 7.06 -8.58
N GLN A 12 -5.25 5.87 -9.08
CA GLN A 12 -4.04 5.63 -9.85
C GLN A 12 -4.32 5.78 -11.35
N ILE A 13 -3.61 6.68 -11.98
CA ILE A 13 -3.65 6.91 -13.43
C ILE A 13 -2.41 6.35 -14.13
N SER A 14 -2.52 6.21 -15.45
CA SER A 14 -1.43 5.72 -16.30
C SER A 14 -0.24 6.68 -16.35
N ASN A 15 0.88 6.19 -16.83
CA ASN A 15 2.06 7.01 -17.10
C ASN A 15 1.94 7.73 -18.45
N LYS A 16 2.82 8.70 -18.67
CA LYS A 16 2.98 9.42 -19.94
C LYS A 16 1.66 10.12 -20.37
N GLU A 17 1.44 10.20 -21.68
CA GLU A 17 0.31 10.89 -22.32
C GLU A 17 -1.04 10.33 -21.91
N LYS A 18 -1.20 9.01 -21.89
CA LYS A 18 -2.45 8.37 -21.46
C LYS A 18 -2.89 8.84 -20.06
N GLY A 19 -1.95 8.99 -19.14
CA GLY A 19 -2.26 9.50 -17.80
C GLY A 19 -2.66 10.98 -17.79
N GLU A 20 -2.20 11.77 -18.74
CA GLU A 20 -2.65 13.17 -18.87
C GLU A 20 -4.09 13.25 -19.37
N GLU A 21 -4.46 12.41 -20.33
CA GLU A 21 -5.86 12.31 -20.80
C GLU A 21 -6.80 11.81 -19.70
N GLU A 22 -6.37 10.79 -18.96
CA GLU A 22 -7.13 10.25 -17.82
C GLU A 22 -7.32 11.34 -16.75
N TRP A 23 -6.26 12.09 -16.46
CA TRP A 23 -6.33 13.19 -15.50
C TRP A 23 -7.33 14.27 -15.93
N ILE A 24 -7.31 14.70 -17.18
CA ILE A 24 -8.25 15.70 -17.70
C ILE A 24 -9.70 15.24 -17.50
N LYS A 25 -9.99 13.95 -17.77
CA LYS A 25 -11.34 13.39 -17.56
C LYS A 25 -11.73 13.40 -16.09
N ILE A 26 -10.82 12.99 -15.20
CA ILE A 26 -11.04 12.97 -13.74
C ILE A 26 -11.22 14.39 -13.23
N GLU A 27 -10.37 15.34 -13.60
CA GLU A 27 -10.46 16.75 -13.20
C GLU A 27 -11.81 17.36 -13.63
N LYS A 28 -12.28 17.03 -14.83
CA LYS A 28 -13.61 17.47 -15.32
C LYS A 28 -14.74 16.94 -14.45
N ILE A 29 -14.65 15.68 -14.00
CA ILE A 29 -15.66 15.08 -13.11
C ILE A 29 -15.59 15.75 -11.73
N LEU A 30 -14.41 15.90 -11.14
CA LEU A 30 -14.22 16.49 -9.82
C LEU A 30 -14.65 17.95 -9.74
N ASN A 31 -14.68 18.66 -10.86
CA ASN A 31 -15.16 20.05 -10.96
C ASN A 31 -16.67 20.15 -11.19
N GLN A 32 -17.40 19.04 -11.32
CA GLN A 32 -18.87 19.07 -11.41
C GLN A 32 -19.47 19.49 -10.06
N LYS A 33 -20.64 20.13 -10.13
CA LYS A 33 -21.34 20.69 -8.97
C LYS A 33 -21.55 19.67 -7.84
N GLU A 34 -21.77 18.42 -8.19
CA GLU A 34 -22.00 17.30 -7.26
C GLU A 34 -20.78 17.00 -6.39
N PHE A 35 -19.56 17.22 -6.90
CA PHE A 35 -18.29 16.90 -6.26
C PHE A 35 -17.54 18.11 -5.70
N GLN A 36 -18.07 19.32 -5.81
CA GLN A 36 -17.41 20.55 -5.36
C GLN A 36 -17.10 20.58 -3.86
N HIS A 37 -17.83 19.80 -3.06
CA HIS A 37 -17.61 19.68 -1.64
C HIS A 37 -16.37 18.82 -1.29
N LEU A 38 -15.91 17.99 -2.23
CA LEU A 38 -14.72 17.14 -2.01
C LEU A 38 -13.43 17.93 -2.24
N LYS A 39 -12.46 17.68 -1.38
CA LYS A 39 -11.12 18.24 -1.50
C LYS A 39 -10.20 17.22 -2.15
N TRP A 40 -9.56 17.64 -3.21
CA TRP A 40 -8.70 16.75 -3.98
C TRP A 40 -7.33 17.36 -4.25
N MET A 41 -6.36 16.48 -4.51
CA MET A 41 -5.06 16.85 -5.04
C MET A 41 -4.60 15.87 -6.11
N SER A 42 -3.83 16.36 -7.07
CA SER A 42 -3.11 15.53 -8.04
C SER A 42 -1.62 15.63 -7.81
N ILE A 43 -0.95 14.48 -7.74
CA ILE A 43 0.50 14.38 -7.62
C ILE A 43 1.02 13.61 -8.83
N VAL A 44 1.63 14.34 -9.74
CA VAL A 44 2.19 13.82 -10.99
C VAL A 44 3.70 14.05 -11.05
N ASP A 45 4.36 13.54 -12.09
CA ASP A 45 5.83 13.54 -12.17
C ASP A 45 6.46 14.94 -12.12
N LYS A 46 5.79 15.94 -12.70
CA LYS A 46 6.27 17.33 -12.71
C LYS A 46 5.52 18.14 -11.66
N LYS A 47 6.27 18.81 -10.78
CA LYS A 47 5.71 19.63 -9.69
C LYS A 47 4.75 20.70 -10.19
N GLU A 48 5.07 21.34 -11.32
CA GLU A 48 4.26 22.40 -11.92
C GLU A 48 2.89 21.91 -12.42
N LYS A 49 2.76 20.59 -12.65
CA LYS A 49 1.51 19.96 -13.06
C LYS A 49 0.69 19.44 -11.88
N CYS A 50 1.22 19.49 -10.65
CA CYS A 50 0.46 19.13 -9.46
C CYS A 50 -0.59 20.19 -9.17
N LYS A 51 -1.83 19.77 -8.91
CA LYS A 51 -2.97 20.66 -8.68
C LYS A 51 -3.75 20.24 -7.46
N THR A 52 -4.46 21.17 -6.85
CA THR A 52 -5.39 20.91 -5.75
C THR A 52 -6.44 22.01 -5.68
N ASN A 53 -7.63 21.66 -5.18
CA ASN A 53 -8.67 22.64 -4.83
C ASN A 53 -8.68 22.97 -3.31
N ASP A 54 -7.72 22.47 -2.57
CA ASP A 54 -7.58 22.72 -1.12
C ASP A 54 -6.58 23.85 -0.83
N LYS A 55 -6.72 24.46 0.34
CA LYS A 55 -5.79 25.47 0.84
C LYS A 55 -4.32 24.99 0.95
N VAL A 56 -4.09 23.69 0.96
CA VAL A 56 -2.74 23.11 0.93
C VAL A 56 -1.96 23.53 -0.32
N GLY A 57 -2.65 23.94 -1.39
CA GLY A 57 -2.04 24.49 -2.59
C GLY A 57 -1.18 25.75 -2.36
N LYS A 58 -1.37 26.44 -1.22
CA LYS A 58 -0.50 27.55 -0.80
C LYS A 58 0.87 27.11 -0.28
N LEU A 59 1.03 25.82 0.00
CA LEU A 59 2.27 25.22 0.46
C LEU A 59 3.08 24.67 -0.73
N PRO A 60 4.40 24.56 -0.61
CA PRO A 60 5.21 23.84 -1.59
C PRO A 60 4.74 22.38 -1.74
N VAL A 61 4.77 21.86 -2.97
CA VAL A 61 4.27 20.52 -3.31
C VAL A 61 4.93 19.40 -2.46
N GLU A 62 6.17 19.61 -2.05
CA GLU A 62 6.90 18.69 -1.18
C GLU A 62 6.19 18.48 0.17
N ARG A 63 5.53 19.50 0.68
CA ARG A 63 4.79 19.44 1.95
C ARG A 63 3.41 18.83 1.81
N TRP A 64 2.87 18.72 0.60
CA TRP A 64 1.56 18.09 0.38
C TRP A 64 1.52 16.64 0.83
N LYS A 65 2.64 15.93 0.62
CA LYS A 65 2.76 14.52 1.01
C LYS A 65 2.66 14.33 2.53
N ASP A 66 3.20 15.25 3.30
CA ASP A 66 3.12 15.17 4.76
C ASP A 66 1.76 15.62 5.27
N TYR A 67 1.17 16.63 4.64
CA TYR A 67 -0.16 17.11 4.99
C TYR A 67 -1.24 16.02 4.88
N VAL A 68 -1.19 15.17 3.88
CA VAL A 68 -2.23 14.13 3.67
C VAL A 68 -2.09 12.90 4.56
N LYS A 69 -0.96 12.70 5.23
CA LYS A 69 -0.73 11.56 6.13
C LYS A 69 -1.59 11.64 7.39
N GLY A 70 -1.92 12.84 7.83
CA GLY A 70 -2.68 13.05 9.05
C GLY A 70 -4.12 12.51 8.94
N ASN A 71 -4.59 11.82 9.97
CA ASN A 71 -5.94 11.24 10.02
C ASN A 71 -7.06 12.27 9.88
N THR A 72 -6.79 13.54 10.19
CA THR A 72 -7.72 14.66 10.10
C THR A 72 -7.52 15.55 8.87
N SER A 73 -6.64 15.15 7.95
CA SER A 73 -6.43 15.90 6.70
C SER A 73 -7.73 16.08 5.93
N THR A 74 -7.94 17.26 5.36
CA THR A 74 -9.15 17.62 4.61
C THR A 74 -9.20 17.04 3.20
N ILE A 75 -8.11 16.44 2.72
CA ILE A 75 -8.05 15.89 1.36
C ILE A 75 -8.81 14.57 1.29
N ASP A 76 -9.86 14.52 0.49
CA ASP A 76 -10.71 13.35 0.29
C ASP A 76 -10.22 12.46 -0.86
N ILE A 77 -9.60 13.06 -1.89
CA ILE A 77 -9.18 12.36 -3.10
C ILE A 77 -7.73 12.72 -3.46
N ILE A 78 -6.94 11.70 -3.77
CA ILE A 78 -5.57 11.87 -4.26
C ILE A 78 -5.44 11.16 -5.61
N VAL A 79 -5.14 11.92 -6.66
CA VAL A 79 -4.85 11.35 -7.99
C VAL A 79 -3.34 11.31 -8.18
N PHE A 80 -2.82 10.16 -8.57
CA PHE A 80 -1.37 9.97 -8.70
C PHE A 80 -1.00 9.08 -9.89
N LYS A 81 0.22 9.24 -10.39
CA LYS A 81 0.87 8.33 -11.34
C LYS A 81 1.66 7.25 -10.58
N MET A 82 2.95 7.18 -10.77
CA MET A 82 3.82 6.16 -10.12
C MET A 82 4.32 6.54 -8.72
N VAL A 83 4.26 7.81 -8.36
CA VAL A 83 4.97 8.40 -7.20
C VAL A 83 4.60 7.78 -5.85
N ILE A 84 3.40 7.22 -5.73
CA ILE A 84 2.98 6.54 -4.48
C ILE A 84 3.66 5.17 -4.32
N SER A 85 4.24 4.61 -5.37
CA SER A 85 4.93 3.31 -5.28
C SER A 85 6.14 3.34 -4.34
N GLU A 86 6.73 4.49 -4.10
CA GLU A 86 7.97 4.63 -3.34
C GLU A 86 7.76 5.35 -1.99
N GLY A 87 7.45 4.58 -0.95
CA GLY A 87 7.58 5.05 0.43
C GLY A 87 6.50 5.99 0.97
N TRP A 88 5.51 6.41 0.19
CA TRP A 88 4.46 7.29 0.69
C TRP A 88 3.37 6.51 1.43
N ASP A 89 3.24 6.76 2.72
CA ASP A 89 2.31 6.11 3.62
C ASP A 89 1.15 7.02 3.98
N ILE A 90 -0.07 6.60 3.63
CA ILE A 90 -1.31 7.30 3.98
C ILE A 90 -2.25 6.29 4.64
N PRO A 91 -2.15 6.05 5.95
CA PRO A 91 -2.93 5.02 6.62
C PRO A 91 -4.45 5.20 6.50
N ARG A 92 -4.93 6.44 6.32
CA ARG A 92 -6.35 6.76 6.13
C ARG A 92 -6.88 6.51 4.71
N ALA A 93 -6.01 6.18 3.75
CA ALA A 93 -6.43 5.77 2.41
C ALA A 93 -7.00 4.36 2.48
N CYS A 94 -8.31 4.25 2.43
CA CYS A 94 -9.05 2.98 2.49
C CYS A 94 -9.77 2.64 1.18
N MET A 95 -9.67 3.51 0.17
CA MET A 95 -10.30 3.34 -1.13
C MET A 95 -9.26 3.51 -2.24
N LEU A 96 -9.26 2.60 -3.20
CA LEU A 96 -8.40 2.64 -4.39
C LEU A 96 -9.24 2.49 -5.65
N TYR A 97 -9.07 3.41 -6.57
CA TYR A 97 -9.56 3.26 -7.94
C TYR A 97 -8.38 3.27 -8.90
N GLN A 98 -8.16 2.15 -9.58
CA GLN A 98 -7.09 2.03 -10.57
C GLN A 98 -7.67 2.21 -11.98
N VAL A 99 -7.37 3.34 -12.59
CA VAL A 99 -7.71 3.64 -13.99
C VAL A 99 -6.66 2.99 -14.92
N ARG A 100 -5.44 2.89 -14.42
CA ARG A 100 -4.32 2.33 -15.14
C ARG A 100 -4.53 0.85 -15.44
N ASP A 101 -4.43 0.49 -16.71
CA ASP A 101 -4.29 -0.90 -17.13
C ASP A 101 -2.85 -1.37 -16.89
N THR A 102 -2.63 -2.26 -15.95
CA THR A 102 -1.30 -2.78 -15.62
C THR A 102 -1.25 -4.28 -15.85
N LYS A 103 -0.14 -4.73 -16.42
CA LYS A 103 0.16 -6.17 -16.56
C LYS A 103 0.99 -6.71 -15.38
N SER A 104 1.41 -5.83 -14.46
CA SER A 104 2.27 -6.19 -13.34
C SER A 104 1.47 -6.47 -12.08
N LYS A 105 1.23 -7.74 -11.78
CA LYS A 105 0.60 -8.18 -10.52
C LYS A 105 1.33 -7.67 -9.28
N GLN A 106 2.67 -7.62 -9.33
CA GLN A 106 3.48 -7.14 -8.22
C GLN A 106 3.21 -5.66 -7.91
N LEU A 107 3.04 -4.83 -8.95
CA LEU A 107 2.70 -3.42 -8.76
C LEU A 107 1.31 -3.25 -8.18
N ASP A 108 0.34 -4.06 -8.64
CA ASP A 108 -1.02 -4.06 -8.12
C ASP A 108 -1.04 -4.44 -6.63
N GLU A 109 -0.30 -5.47 -6.25
CA GLU A 109 -0.16 -5.86 -4.84
C GLU A 109 0.47 -4.77 -3.99
N GLN A 110 1.48 -4.07 -4.50
CA GLN A 110 2.11 -2.95 -3.80
C GLN A 110 1.14 -1.79 -3.57
N VAL A 111 0.35 -1.45 -4.58
CA VAL A 111 -0.63 -0.35 -4.48
C VAL A 111 -1.80 -0.75 -3.57
N MET A 112 -2.32 -1.97 -3.71
CA MET A 112 -3.36 -2.51 -2.82
C MET A 112 -2.89 -2.55 -1.37
N GLY A 113 -1.64 -2.94 -1.12
CA GLY A 113 -1.06 -2.97 0.22
C GLY A 113 -1.06 -1.61 0.92
N ARG A 114 -1.19 -0.51 0.17
CA ARG A 114 -1.23 0.84 0.74
C ARG A 114 -2.60 1.22 1.30
N VAL A 115 -3.67 0.75 0.68
CA VAL A 115 -5.05 0.99 1.16
C VAL A 115 -5.52 -0.03 2.20
N ARG A 116 -4.76 -1.09 2.40
CA ARG A 116 -5.02 -2.11 3.43
C ARG A 116 -4.40 -1.78 4.79
N ARG A 117 -3.92 -0.56 4.97
CA ARG A 117 -3.32 -0.12 6.22
C ARG A 117 -4.40 0.31 7.20
N ASN A 118 -4.21 -0.06 8.45
CA ASN A 118 -5.14 0.33 9.50
C ASN A 118 -4.72 1.69 10.07
N PRO A 119 -5.55 2.75 9.93
CA PRO A 119 -5.24 4.07 10.46
C PRO A 119 -5.29 4.15 11.99
N ARG A 120 -5.90 3.15 12.63
CA ARG A 120 -6.07 3.06 14.09
C ARG A 120 -5.30 1.88 14.68
N LEU A 121 -4.18 1.49 14.06
CA LEU A 121 -3.40 0.32 14.49
C LEU A 121 -2.93 0.39 15.96
N LYS A 122 -2.60 1.59 16.44
CA LYS A 122 -2.06 1.79 17.80
C LYS A 122 -3.10 1.58 18.90
N ASP A 123 -4.35 1.83 18.59
CA ASP A 123 -5.47 1.77 19.55
C ASP A 123 -6.63 0.90 19.04
N PHE A 124 -6.30 -0.02 18.14
CA PHE A 124 -7.26 -0.89 17.47
C PHE A 124 -8.14 -1.69 18.44
N GLU A 125 -7.53 -2.24 19.48
CA GLU A 125 -8.23 -3.05 20.50
C GLU A 125 -9.24 -2.24 21.34
N LYS A 126 -9.08 -0.91 21.38
CA LYS A 126 -9.99 -0.02 22.11
C LYS A 126 -11.22 0.37 21.29
N LEU A 127 -11.26 0.03 20.01
CA LEU A 127 -12.36 0.33 19.12
C LEU A 127 -13.52 -0.65 19.33
N SER A 128 -14.75 -0.18 19.08
CA SER A 128 -15.90 -1.08 18.99
C SER A 128 -15.71 -2.12 17.87
N LEU A 129 -16.37 -3.26 17.97
CA LEU A 129 -16.30 -4.34 16.96
C LEU A 129 -16.65 -3.84 15.54
N GLU A 130 -17.60 -2.93 15.43
CA GLU A 130 -17.99 -2.31 14.17
C GLU A 130 -16.87 -1.43 13.62
N ALA A 131 -16.26 -0.60 14.46
CA ALA A 131 -15.13 0.24 14.09
C ALA A 131 -13.89 -0.59 13.72
N GLN A 132 -13.64 -1.71 14.39
CA GLN A 132 -12.57 -2.64 14.04
C GLN A 132 -12.77 -3.23 12.65
N LYS A 133 -13.99 -3.71 12.34
CA LYS A 133 -14.33 -4.21 11.00
C LYS A 133 -14.11 -3.14 9.94
N LEU A 134 -14.56 -1.91 10.19
CA LEU A 134 -14.38 -0.79 9.26
C LEU A 134 -12.91 -0.45 9.07
N ALA A 135 -12.10 -0.42 10.14
CA ALA A 135 -10.67 -0.13 10.08
C ALA A 135 -9.86 -1.18 9.28
N MET A 136 -10.39 -2.39 9.17
CA MET A 136 -9.78 -3.48 8.41
C MET A 136 -10.36 -3.63 6.99
N THR A 137 -11.32 -2.79 6.61
CA THR A 137 -11.96 -2.85 5.29
C THR A 137 -11.28 -1.88 4.33
N ALA A 138 -10.98 -2.37 3.13
CA ALA A 138 -10.52 -1.56 2.01
C ALA A 138 -11.37 -1.83 0.77
N TRP A 139 -11.67 -0.77 0.03
CA TRP A 139 -12.46 -0.85 -1.21
C TRP A 139 -11.54 -0.63 -2.40
N ILE A 140 -11.52 -1.59 -3.32
CA ILE A 140 -10.59 -1.59 -4.46
C ILE A 140 -11.36 -1.82 -5.74
N TRP A 141 -11.16 -0.92 -6.72
CA TRP A 141 -11.73 -0.99 -8.06
C TRP A 141 -10.66 -0.89 -9.13
N GLY A 142 -10.90 -1.53 -10.27
CA GLY A 142 -9.97 -1.51 -11.43
C GLY A 142 -8.84 -2.53 -11.35
N ILE A 143 -8.72 -3.28 -10.25
CA ILE A 143 -7.78 -4.38 -10.12
C ILE A 143 -8.59 -5.68 -10.06
N PRO A 144 -8.27 -6.68 -10.91
CA PRO A 144 -8.91 -7.98 -10.82
C PRO A 144 -8.74 -8.59 -9.43
N PRO A 145 -9.75 -9.26 -8.87
CA PRO A 145 -9.61 -9.93 -7.59
C PRO A 145 -8.44 -10.91 -7.67
N ILE A 146 -7.54 -10.83 -6.70
CA ILE A 146 -6.50 -11.83 -6.53
C ILE A 146 -7.24 -13.13 -6.20
N SER A 147 -7.14 -14.13 -7.06
CA SER A 147 -7.70 -15.44 -6.75
C SER A 147 -7.05 -15.91 -5.46
N GLU A 148 -7.85 -16.05 -4.41
CA GLU A 148 -7.41 -16.48 -3.07
C GLU A 148 -6.78 -17.89 -3.07
N ASN A 149 -6.88 -18.60 -4.19
CA ASN A 149 -6.44 -19.99 -4.36
C ASN A 149 -4.95 -20.18 -4.69
N LYS A 150 -4.12 -19.17 -4.50
CA LYS A 150 -2.67 -19.36 -4.45
C LYS A 150 -2.17 -19.34 -3.00
N THR A 151 -2.70 -20.24 -2.19
CA THR A 151 -1.89 -20.79 -1.11
C THR A 151 -0.70 -21.45 -1.78
N CYS A 152 0.49 -20.87 -1.63
CA CYS A 152 1.72 -21.61 -1.90
C CYS A 152 1.70 -22.81 -0.96
N GLN A 153 1.26 -23.97 -1.46
CA GLN A 153 1.56 -25.21 -0.79
C GLN A 153 3.07 -25.40 -0.94
N VAL A 154 3.79 -25.11 0.12
CA VAL A 154 5.16 -25.57 0.25
C VAL A 154 5.08 -27.07 0.31
N LYS A 155 5.28 -27.75 -0.81
CA LYS A 155 5.51 -29.19 -0.82
C LYS A 155 6.90 -29.42 -0.23
N LEU A 156 6.95 -29.80 1.02
CA LEU A 156 8.15 -30.38 1.58
C LEU A 156 8.35 -31.74 0.88
N PHE A 157 9.45 -31.89 0.17
CA PHE A 157 9.85 -33.19 -0.37
C PHE A 157 10.32 -34.04 0.82
N GLY A 158 9.46 -34.90 1.31
CA GLY A 158 9.73 -35.92 2.30
C GLY A 158 8.99 -37.18 1.90
N ASN A 159 9.45 -38.34 2.35
CA ASN A 159 8.74 -39.59 2.15
C ASN A 159 7.40 -39.55 2.89
N GLU A 160 6.35 -40.13 2.34
CA GLU A 160 5.00 -40.13 2.91
C GLU A 160 4.94 -40.68 4.35
N THR A 161 5.94 -41.45 4.75
CA THR A 161 6.10 -42.00 6.08
C THR A 161 6.46 -40.97 7.17
N ASP A 162 6.95 -39.78 6.78
CA ASP A 162 7.41 -38.76 7.71
C ASP A 162 6.34 -37.69 8.05
N ILE A 163 5.15 -37.81 7.46
CA ILE A 163 4.04 -36.87 7.65
C ILE A 163 3.55 -36.78 9.10
N PRO A 164 3.54 -37.83 9.94
CA PRO A 164 3.11 -37.73 11.33
C PRO A 164 4.01 -36.82 12.19
N ASN A 165 5.26 -36.66 11.79
CA ASN A 165 6.25 -35.84 12.49
C ASN A 165 6.56 -34.52 11.79
N ALA A 166 5.68 -34.06 10.89
CA ALA A 166 5.85 -32.80 10.20
C ALA A 166 6.02 -31.66 11.22
N ILE A 167 7.24 -31.20 11.36
CA ILE A 167 7.59 -30.02 12.14
C ILE A 167 6.82 -28.86 11.54
N LYS A 168 5.93 -28.24 12.33
CA LYS A 168 5.30 -26.97 11.94
C LYS A 168 6.41 -25.93 11.81
N ILE A 169 6.91 -25.74 10.60
CA ILE A 169 7.82 -24.64 10.31
C ILE A 169 7.00 -23.37 10.47
N LYS A 170 7.12 -22.71 11.61
CA LYS A 170 6.67 -21.33 11.74
C LYS A 170 7.56 -20.50 10.82
N THR A 171 7.04 -20.12 9.67
CA THR A 171 7.69 -19.10 8.86
C THR A 171 7.70 -17.82 9.67
N THR A 172 8.79 -17.57 10.37
CA THR A 172 9.06 -16.24 10.92
C THR A 172 9.21 -15.33 9.71
N ARG A 173 8.37 -14.29 9.62
CA ARG A 173 8.59 -13.21 8.65
C ARG A 173 10.06 -12.80 8.82
N LEU A 174 10.84 -12.91 7.75
CA LEU A 174 12.17 -12.36 7.72
C LEU A 174 12.08 -10.90 8.16
N LYS A 175 12.55 -10.60 9.36
CA LYS A 175 12.70 -9.22 9.80
C LYS A 175 13.58 -8.56 8.77
N SER A 176 13.16 -7.42 8.24
CA SER A 176 13.84 -6.71 7.18
C SER A 176 15.36 -6.73 7.39
N LEU A 177 16.08 -7.20 6.41
CA LEU A 177 17.55 -7.27 6.40
C LEU A 177 18.23 -5.90 6.50
N SER A 178 17.47 -4.81 6.50
CA SER A 178 17.94 -3.42 6.49
C SER A 178 18.72 -2.98 7.72
N LYS A 179 18.89 -3.82 8.74
CA LYS A 179 19.62 -3.47 9.97
C LYS A 179 20.70 -4.47 10.36
N ARG A 180 21.17 -5.31 9.47
CA ARG A 180 22.40 -6.04 9.72
C ARG A 180 23.58 -5.11 9.52
N LYS A 181 24.05 -4.49 10.60
CA LYS A 181 25.24 -3.63 10.57
C LYS A 181 26.52 -4.42 10.28
N GLU A 182 26.55 -5.70 10.52
CA GLU A 182 27.73 -6.53 10.31
C GLU A 182 27.28 -7.97 9.99
N PHE A 183 27.27 -8.31 8.72
CA PHE A 183 27.20 -9.69 8.29
C PHE A 183 28.63 -10.15 7.99
N ASP A 184 29.24 -10.82 8.95
CA ASP A 184 30.56 -11.42 8.75
C ASP A 184 30.43 -12.71 7.93
N VAL A 185 30.59 -12.56 6.62
CA VAL A 185 30.51 -13.67 5.65
C VAL A 185 31.53 -14.76 5.98
N ARG A 186 32.69 -14.42 6.58
CA ARG A 186 33.74 -15.39 6.97
C ARG A 186 33.24 -16.27 8.10
N LYS A 187 32.61 -15.69 9.11
CA LYS A 187 32.05 -16.40 10.24
C LYS A 187 30.93 -17.35 9.85
N PHE A 188 30.09 -16.94 8.90
CA PHE A 188 29.04 -17.80 8.34
C PHE A 188 29.62 -18.95 7.51
N GLY A 189 30.64 -18.70 6.70
CA GLY A 189 31.31 -19.70 5.90
C GLY A 189 32.01 -20.78 6.76
N ILE A 190 32.65 -20.39 7.85
CA ILE A 190 33.32 -21.32 8.77
C ILE A 190 32.31 -22.27 9.41
N ASN A 191 31.15 -21.77 9.86
CA ASN A 191 30.11 -22.61 10.48
C ASN A 191 29.51 -23.64 9.51
N ILE A 192 29.42 -23.32 8.21
CA ILE A 192 28.94 -24.27 7.20
C ILE A 192 29.99 -25.38 6.97
N PHE A 193 31.26 -25.02 6.92
CA PHE A 193 32.32 -25.99 6.71
C PHE A 193 32.58 -26.89 7.91
N GLU A 194 32.32 -26.44 9.14
CA GLU A 194 32.43 -27.26 10.35
C GLU A 194 31.27 -28.25 10.45
N SER A 195 30.05 -27.86 10.10
CA SER A 195 28.87 -28.76 10.13
C SER A 195 28.90 -29.86 9.05
N THR A 196 29.70 -29.70 7.99
CA THR A 196 29.84 -30.70 6.92
C THR A 196 31.03 -31.66 7.15
N LYS A 197 31.78 -31.52 8.25
CA LYS A 197 32.86 -32.40 8.61
C LYS A 197 32.49 -33.45 9.65
N GLU A 198 31.29 -33.42 10.20
CA GLU A 198 30.79 -34.39 11.19
C GLU A 198 29.86 -35.46 10.58
N ASP A 199 29.72 -35.51 9.25
CA ASP A 199 29.11 -36.61 8.50
C ASP A 199 30.22 -37.31 7.66
#